data_ef9c896c38eba2e6a309a185057782bc
#
_entry.id   ef9c896c38eba2e6a309a185057782bc
#
_cell.length_a   1.000
_cell.length_b   1.000
_cell.length_c   1.000
_cell.angle_alpha   90.00
_cell.angle_beta   90.00
_cell.angle_gamma   90.00
#
_symmetry.space_group_name_H-M   'P 1'
#
loop_
_entity.id
_entity.type
_entity.pdbx_description
1 polymer ?
#
loop_
_entity_poly.entity_id
_entity_poly.type
_entity_poly.pdbx_seq_one_letter_code
_entity_poly.pdbx_strand_id
1 'polypeptide(L)'
;MKRNWISTEEWHPSAGFKLEVEAMNTVISDKNTLVVAGPGAGKTELLAQRACFLLETNTCRYPKKILAISFKKDAADNLKERVELRCGKELASRFESKTYDAFAKEIVDRFKNSLDESYRPSNNYNIAENRDVRRAFEIAGLSFRGNQTDFNRAYGNKLSINKLPLHTDFIDKIFIDAWNVLLKGNKDNNFESSLTFEMISRLAEYLIRTNRYIKKAIEMTYSNVFLDEFQDTTSIQYDLVKACFLKAKTIITAVGDGKQRIMLWAGARKSIFEDFQNDFLSQKRTLIMNHRSAPRLVEIQKTMYNRLNEDAVELQTNEKWNHEDGEAYLRLFEDHIKEADVLSEEIARLVEKGIKINKICILVKQNVDVYSKEIINKLSQLNIKARNEAVYQDLLKEDIIKILVSLFRLASSDRRPDDWDYIYDILGELYGIDEGYKPKILNDFIIKVELMINDLNANLNIVDEKQFSALVDSKIESISYEKFASKFQQYKSKDYFDDLVDKFKRSVWIEYNETKDWIKAIDNFEGKNSIPIMTIHKSKGLEYDTIFFVGLEDSAFWNFKNQPHEDRCAFFVALSRAKRRIDFTFSSNRPAGFSNLQKHDCINEFYELFEDTEIVKKIEY
;
A
#
# COMPACT_ATOMS: atom_id res chain seq x y z
N MET A 1 7.75 27.62 -25.31
CA MET A 1 6.35 28.13 -25.25
C MET A 1 6.14 28.92 -23.96
N LYS A 2 5.48 30.11 -24.01
CA LYS A 2 5.03 30.75 -22.78
C LYS A 2 3.89 29.89 -22.18
N ARG A 3 4.13 29.28 -21.04
CA ARG A 3 3.06 28.56 -20.32
C ARG A 3 2.06 29.60 -19.79
N ASN A 4 0.80 29.45 -20.14
CA ASN A 4 -0.27 30.25 -19.55
C ASN A 4 -0.67 29.58 -18.24
N TRP A 5 -0.24 30.18 -17.13
CA TRP A 5 -0.66 29.76 -15.79
C TRP A 5 -2.07 30.28 -15.49
N ILE A 6 -2.87 29.49 -14.79
CA ILE A 6 -4.18 29.92 -14.28
C ILE A 6 -3.95 30.82 -13.07
N SER A 7 -4.71 31.89 -12.91
CA SER A 7 -4.65 32.69 -11.67
C SER A 7 -5.21 31.88 -10.49
N THR A 8 -4.71 32.13 -9.28
CA THR A 8 -5.17 31.43 -8.07
C THR A 8 -6.65 31.69 -7.79
N GLU A 9 -7.20 32.82 -8.24
CA GLU A 9 -8.60 33.23 -8.04
C GLU A 9 -9.53 32.58 -9.08
N GLU A 10 -9.01 32.25 -10.27
CA GLU A 10 -9.79 31.62 -11.35
C GLU A 10 -9.67 30.08 -11.34
N TRP A 11 -8.84 29.55 -10.45
CA TRP A 11 -8.67 28.10 -10.39
C TRP A 11 -9.89 27.42 -9.77
N HIS A 12 -10.32 26.33 -10.40
CA HIS A 12 -11.41 25.47 -9.93
C HIS A 12 -10.95 24.02 -9.88
N PRO A 13 -11.53 23.20 -8.95
CA PRO A 13 -11.22 21.78 -8.89
C PRO A 13 -11.42 21.08 -10.25
N SER A 14 -10.43 20.29 -10.66
CA SER A 14 -10.46 19.55 -11.92
C SER A 14 -11.60 18.54 -11.95
N ALA A 15 -12.04 18.17 -13.16
CA ALA A 15 -13.11 17.20 -13.41
C ALA A 15 -14.47 17.52 -12.74
N GLY A 16 -14.74 18.80 -12.45
CA GLY A 16 -16.02 19.23 -11.87
C GLY A 16 -16.27 18.80 -10.43
N PHE A 17 -15.23 18.41 -9.69
CA PHE A 17 -15.38 18.03 -8.29
C PHE A 17 -15.85 19.22 -7.43
N LYS A 18 -16.82 18.95 -6.56
CA LYS A 18 -17.22 19.88 -5.50
C LYS A 18 -16.51 19.45 -4.21
N LEU A 19 -15.59 20.27 -3.75
CA LEU A 19 -14.90 20.05 -2.49
C LEU A 19 -15.69 20.68 -1.33
N GLU A 20 -15.69 20.03 -0.17
CA GLU A 20 -16.17 20.67 1.05
C GLU A 20 -15.27 21.86 1.43
N VAL A 21 -15.77 22.78 2.24
CA VAL A 21 -15.09 24.05 2.57
C VAL A 21 -13.69 23.82 3.10
N GLU A 22 -13.51 22.90 4.06
CA GLU A 22 -12.21 22.62 4.65
C GLU A 22 -11.26 21.91 3.68
N ALA A 23 -11.78 21.13 2.73
CA ALA A 23 -10.97 20.57 1.64
C ALA A 23 -10.48 21.67 0.71
N MET A 24 -11.35 22.59 0.29
CA MET A 24 -10.95 23.73 -0.56
C MET A 24 -9.95 24.64 0.15
N ASN A 25 -10.19 24.95 1.42
CA ASN A 25 -9.24 25.71 2.25
C ASN A 25 -7.88 25.03 2.35
N THR A 26 -7.83 23.70 2.36
CA THR A 26 -6.60 22.93 2.33
C THR A 26 -5.90 23.03 0.97
N VAL A 27 -6.65 22.90 -0.13
CA VAL A 27 -6.12 22.98 -1.50
C VAL A 27 -5.38 24.27 -1.74
N ILE A 28 -5.93 25.41 -1.31
CA ILE A 28 -5.33 26.75 -1.53
C ILE A 28 -4.39 27.21 -0.43
N SER A 29 -4.21 26.43 0.66
CA SER A 29 -3.41 26.84 1.82
C SER A 29 -1.94 27.09 1.47
N ASP A 30 -1.38 28.16 1.98
CA ASP A 30 0.04 28.52 1.94
C ASP A 30 0.80 28.16 3.24
N LYS A 31 0.15 27.43 4.16
CA LYS A 31 0.69 27.03 5.47
C LYS A 31 0.80 25.52 5.61
N ASN A 32 1.65 25.09 6.53
CA ASN A 32 1.67 23.70 6.95
C ASN A 32 0.29 23.31 7.48
N THR A 33 -0.23 22.19 7.01
CA THR A 33 -1.61 21.78 7.29
C THR A 33 -1.64 20.31 7.69
N LEU A 34 -2.30 20.01 8.80
CA LEU A 34 -2.68 18.66 9.20
C LEU A 34 -4.17 18.47 8.88
N VAL A 35 -4.47 17.52 8.02
CA VAL A 35 -5.84 17.17 7.67
C VAL A 35 -6.21 15.86 8.35
N VAL A 36 -7.13 15.94 9.29
CA VAL A 36 -7.77 14.78 9.91
C VAL A 36 -9.03 14.46 9.10
N ALA A 37 -9.06 13.30 8.49
CA ALA A 37 -10.10 12.95 7.54
C ALA A 37 -10.67 11.56 7.84
N GLY A 38 -11.98 11.49 8.03
CA GLY A 38 -12.69 10.24 8.24
C GLY A 38 -12.55 9.24 7.08
N PRO A 39 -13.10 8.04 7.26
CA PRO A 39 -13.12 7.05 6.18
C PRO A 39 -13.96 7.57 5.01
N GLY A 40 -13.51 7.33 3.79
CA GLY A 40 -14.24 7.78 2.61
C GLY A 40 -14.27 9.30 2.37
N ALA A 41 -13.53 10.11 3.15
CA ALA A 41 -13.52 11.57 3.01
C ALA A 41 -12.72 12.09 1.79
N GLY A 42 -12.21 11.21 0.94
CA GLY A 42 -11.53 11.63 -0.29
C GLY A 42 -10.10 12.15 -0.08
N LYS A 43 -9.37 11.64 0.94
CA LYS A 43 -7.96 12.02 1.25
C LYS A 43 -7.06 12.11 0.01
N THR A 44 -7.04 11.05 -0.79
CA THR A 44 -6.19 10.99 -2.00
C THR A 44 -6.65 11.97 -3.07
N GLU A 45 -7.96 12.18 -3.24
CA GLU A 45 -8.48 13.20 -4.16
C GLU A 45 -8.11 14.61 -3.71
N LEU A 46 -8.22 14.90 -2.40
CA LEU A 46 -7.78 16.18 -1.84
C LEU A 46 -6.31 16.49 -2.20
N LEU A 47 -5.42 15.51 -2.01
CA LEU A 47 -3.99 15.71 -2.32
C LEU A 47 -3.76 15.87 -3.84
N ALA A 48 -4.52 15.16 -4.67
CA ALA A 48 -4.46 15.32 -6.12
C ALA A 48 -4.92 16.72 -6.56
N GLN A 49 -6.06 17.20 -6.04
CA GLN A 49 -6.57 18.54 -6.33
C GLN A 49 -5.61 19.63 -5.85
N ARG A 50 -4.99 19.43 -4.67
CA ARG A 50 -3.94 20.34 -4.17
C ARG A 50 -2.71 20.36 -5.07
N ALA A 51 -2.28 19.20 -5.56
CA ALA A 51 -1.17 19.11 -6.51
C ALA A 51 -1.49 19.88 -7.80
N CYS A 52 -2.69 19.69 -8.35
CA CYS A 52 -3.16 20.40 -9.54
C CYS A 52 -3.18 21.92 -9.32
N PHE A 53 -3.77 22.39 -8.22
CA PHE A 53 -3.74 23.80 -7.86
C PHE A 53 -2.31 24.37 -7.87
N LEU A 54 -1.40 23.71 -7.15
CA LEU A 54 -0.02 24.18 -7.01
C LEU A 54 0.74 24.19 -8.35
N LEU A 55 0.46 23.24 -9.23
CA LEU A 55 1.13 23.10 -10.52
C LEU A 55 0.52 24.01 -11.61
N GLU A 56 -0.80 24.08 -11.71
CA GLU A 56 -1.53 24.85 -12.73
C GLU A 56 -1.45 26.35 -12.50
N THR A 57 -1.42 26.78 -11.23
CA THR A 57 -1.24 28.20 -10.85
C THR A 57 0.21 28.60 -10.72
N ASN A 58 1.16 27.67 -10.91
CA ASN A 58 2.60 27.89 -10.64
C ASN A 58 2.90 28.37 -9.20
N THR A 59 2.02 28.12 -8.24
CA THR A 59 2.32 28.37 -6.83
C THR A 59 3.49 27.49 -6.38
N CYS A 60 3.56 26.23 -6.85
CA CYS A 60 4.82 25.48 -6.91
C CYS A 60 5.64 25.99 -8.10
N ARG A 61 6.49 27.00 -7.87
CA ARG A 61 7.23 27.68 -8.93
C ARG A 61 8.12 26.75 -9.75
N TYR A 62 8.01 26.79 -11.06
CA TYR A 62 8.92 26.09 -11.97
C TYR A 62 10.39 26.49 -11.68
N PRO A 63 11.37 25.56 -11.65
CA PRO A 63 11.29 24.12 -11.89
C PRO A 63 11.10 23.25 -10.63
N LYS A 64 10.67 23.82 -9.50
CA LYS A 64 10.48 23.08 -8.25
C LYS A 64 9.43 21.98 -8.40
N LYS A 65 9.53 20.99 -7.55
CA LYS A 65 8.67 19.80 -7.53
C LYS A 65 7.83 19.73 -6.27
N ILE A 66 6.79 18.92 -6.33
CA ILE A 66 6.00 18.44 -5.20
C ILE A 66 6.46 17.02 -4.88
N LEU A 67 6.72 16.71 -3.61
CA LEU A 67 7.02 15.37 -3.13
C LEU A 67 5.82 14.85 -2.34
N ALA A 68 5.27 13.72 -2.72
CA ALA A 68 4.33 12.96 -1.91
C ALA A 68 5.02 11.73 -1.32
N ILE A 69 4.81 11.51 -0.02
CA ILE A 69 5.35 10.35 0.69
C ILE A 69 4.19 9.58 1.31
N SER A 70 4.12 8.29 1.00
CA SER A 70 3.09 7.37 1.50
C SER A 70 3.74 6.18 2.21
N PHE A 71 2.99 5.53 3.08
CA PHE A 71 3.46 4.32 3.76
C PHE A 71 3.55 3.11 2.82
N LYS A 72 2.62 2.99 1.85
CA LYS A 72 2.53 1.87 0.91
C LYS A 72 2.78 2.32 -0.53
N LYS A 73 3.40 1.44 -1.33
CA LYS A 73 3.66 1.66 -2.77
C LYS A 73 2.35 1.93 -3.54
N ASP A 74 1.31 1.13 -3.30
CA ASP A 74 0.00 1.30 -3.99
C ASP A 74 -0.62 2.68 -3.75
N ALA A 75 -0.48 3.22 -2.52
CA ALA A 75 -0.98 4.55 -2.22
C ALA A 75 -0.18 5.61 -2.97
N ALA A 76 1.15 5.45 -3.05
CA ALA A 76 2.02 6.35 -3.79
C ALA A 76 1.72 6.31 -5.30
N ASP A 77 1.57 5.12 -5.88
CA ASP A 77 1.27 4.93 -7.31
C ASP A 77 -0.12 5.50 -7.64
N ASN A 78 -1.15 5.17 -6.85
CA ASN A 78 -2.52 5.68 -7.03
C ASN A 78 -2.58 7.22 -6.96
N LEU A 79 -1.84 7.84 -6.04
CA LEU A 79 -1.80 9.30 -5.95
C LEU A 79 -1.13 9.92 -7.18
N LYS A 80 -0.03 9.32 -7.67
CA LYS A 80 0.65 9.76 -8.89
C LYS A 80 -0.26 9.69 -10.10
N GLU A 81 -0.88 8.54 -10.33
CA GLU A 81 -1.83 8.32 -11.44
C GLU A 81 -3.00 9.32 -11.38
N ARG A 82 -3.51 9.57 -10.17
CA ARG A 82 -4.62 10.52 -9.97
C ARG A 82 -4.21 11.96 -10.29
N VAL A 83 -3.03 12.39 -9.89
CA VAL A 83 -2.50 13.72 -10.24
C VAL A 83 -2.34 13.82 -11.77
N GLU A 84 -1.78 12.80 -12.39
CA GLU A 84 -1.62 12.75 -13.86
C GLU A 84 -2.96 12.83 -14.59
N LEU A 85 -3.97 12.09 -14.13
CA LEU A 85 -5.32 12.13 -14.67
C LEU A 85 -5.97 13.52 -14.53
N ARG A 86 -5.65 14.29 -13.47
CA ARG A 86 -6.26 15.58 -13.19
C ARG A 86 -5.60 16.75 -13.90
N CYS A 87 -4.27 16.82 -13.94
CA CYS A 87 -3.55 17.97 -14.53
C CYS A 87 -2.67 17.63 -15.74
N GLY A 88 -2.73 16.38 -16.22
CA GLY A 88 -2.01 15.90 -17.40
C GLY A 88 -0.53 15.57 -17.14
N LYS A 89 0.03 14.72 -18.02
CA LYS A 89 1.41 14.19 -17.92
C LYS A 89 2.47 15.29 -17.77
N GLU A 90 2.36 16.38 -18.55
CA GLU A 90 3.38 17.46 -18.55
C GLU A 90 3.53 18.11 -17.18
N LEU A 91 2.43 18.49 -16.52
CA LEU A 91 2.48 19.10 -15.19
C LEU A 91 2.81 18.06 -14.11
N ALA A 92 2.23 16.85 -14.25
CA ALA A 92 2.48 15.75 -13.33
C ALA A 92 3.94 15.27 -13.32
N SER A 93 4.75 15.56 -14.34
CA SER A 93 6.20 15.30 -14.34
C SER A 93 6.96 16.01 -13.18
N ARG A 94 6.34 17.02 -12.59
CA ARG A 94 6.85 17.76 -11.43
C ARG A 94 6.26 17.25 -10.10
N PHE A 95 5.48 16.19 -10.13
CA PHE A 95 4.92 15.52 -8.96
C PHE A 95 5.62 14.19 -8.77
N GLU A 96 6.37 14.05 -7.69
CA GLU A 96 7.03 12.80 -7.31
C GLU A 96 6.26 12.15 -6.15
N SER A 97 5.86 10.91 -6.31
CA SER A 97 5.19 10.12 -5.27
C SER A 97 6.03 8.88 -4.95
N LYS A 98 6.36 8.69 -3.68
CA LYS A 98 7.30 7.66 -3.20
C LYS A 98 6.85 7.10 -1.86
N THR A 99 7.35 5.92 -1.51
CA THR A 99 7.29 5.47 -0.11
C THR A 99 8.39 6.14 0.71
N TYR A 100 8.27 6.12 2.06
CA TYR A 100 9.34 6.58 2.95
C TYR A 100 10.66 5.85 2.67
N ASP A 101 10.59 4.54 2.47
CA ASP A 101 11.77 3.70 2.24
C ASP A 101 12.43 4.00 0.89
N ALA A 102 11.64 4.21 -0.16
CA ALA A 102 12.16 4.60 -1.47
C ALA A 102 12.82 5.98 -1.42
N PHE A 103 12.23 6.95 -0.71
CA PHE A 103 12.81 8.28 -0.54
C PHE A 103 14.11 8.24 0.27
N ALA A 104 14.13 7.51 1.39
CA ALA A 104 15.35 7.33 2.20
C ALA A 104 16.47 6.67 1.40
N LYS A 105 16.13 5.60 0.65
CA LYS A 105 17.09 4.86 -0.16
C LYS A 105 17.70 5.71 -1.26
N GLU A 106 16.89 6.50 -1.97
CA GLU A 106 17.39 7.43 -2.99
C GLU A 106 18.39 8.43 -2.41
N ILE A 107 18.13 8.97 -1.22
CA ILE A 107 19.07 9.89 -0.54
C ILE A 107 20.38 9.18 -0.23
N VAL A 108 20.33 7.98 0.35
CA VAL A 108 21.54 7.22 0.68
C VAL A 108 22.31 6.86 -0.58
N ASP A 109 21.67 6.28 -1.59
CA ASP A 109 22.34 5.86 -2.81
C ASP A 109 23.02 7.02 -3.53
N ARG A 110 22.37 8.19 -3.55
CA ARG A 110 22.90 9.40 -4.21
C ARG A 110 24.03 10.06 -3.42
N PHE A 111 23.98 10.04 -2.10
CA PHE A 111 24.87 10.83 -1.26
C PHE A 111 25.72 10.03 -0.27
N LYS A 112 25.70 8.67 -0.32
CA LYS A 112 26.45 7.81 0.62
C LYS A 112 27.94 8.14 0.72
N ASN A 113 28.55 8.64 -0.37
CA ASN A 113 29.94 9.06 -0.37
C ASN A 113 30.24 10.29 0.51
N SER A 114 29.20 11.02 0.93
CA SER A 114 29.31 12.13 1.89
C SER A 114 29.19 11.68 3.35
N LEU A 115 28.92 10.39 3.60
CA LEU A 115 28.97 9.82 4.95
C LEU A 115 30.42 9.60 5.40
N ASP A 116 30.62 9.74 6.70
CA ASP A 116 31.87 9.30 7.34
C ASP A 116 32.12 7.81 7.02
N GLU A 117 33.37 7.43 6.91
CA GLU A 117 33.75 6.08 6.53
C GLU A 117 33.13 5.02 7.44
N SER A 118 33.01 5.30 8.74
CA SER A 118 32.38 4.41 9.73
C SER A 118 30.92 4.09 9.43
N TYR A 119 30.17 5.03 8.82
CA TYR A 119 28.75 4.89 8.49
C TYR A 119 28.45 4.73 7.00
N ARG A 120 29.49 4.74 6.16
CA ARG A 120 29.31 4.55 4.71
C ARG A 120 29.04 3.09 4.39
N PRO A 121 27.88 2.74 3.79
CA PRO A 121 27.62 1.38 3.34
C PRO A 121 28.56 0.98 2.18
N SER A 122 28.64 -0.29 1.90
CA SER A 122 29.32 -0.76 0.69
C SER A 122 28.63 -0.22 -0.57
N ASN A 123 29.35 -0.19 -1.70
CA ASN A 123 28.78 0.32 -2.95
C ASN A 123 27.59 -0.50 -3.42
N ASN A 124 27.66 -1.81 -3.23
CA ASN A 124 26.62 -2.78 -3.61
C ASN A 124 26.13 -3.48 -2.34
N TYR A 125 25.30 -2.81 -1.55
CA TYR A 125 24.63 -3.43 -0.41
C TYR A 125 23.30 -4.04 -0.84
N ASN A 126 22.91 -5.13 -0.20
CA ASN A 126 21.62 -5.79 -0.37
C ASN A 126 20.58 -5.21 0.60
N ILE A 127 19.30 -5.50 0.37
CA ILE A 127 18.24 -5.26 1.36
C ILE A 127 18.19 -6.48 2.29
N ALA A 128 18.39 -6.22 3.59
CA ALA A 128 18.42 -7.26 4.60
C ALA A 128 17.02 -7.78 4.92
N GLU A 129 16.89 -9.09 4.98
CA GLU A 129 15.71 -9.76 5.53
C GLU A 129 15.91 -10.08 7.04
N ASN A 130 14.84 -10.51 7.71
CA ASN A 130 14.89 -10.86 9.12
C ASN A 130 15.98 -11.93 9.46
N ARG A 131 16.20 -12.86 8.55
CA ARG A 131 17.27 -13.89 8.68
C ARG A 131 18.66 -13.27 8.64
N ASP A 132 18.88 -12.24 7.81
CA ASP A 132 20.17 -11.57 7.68
C ASP A 132 20.47 -10.76 8.95
N VAL A 133 19.46 -10.08 9.48
CA VAL A 133 19.58 -9.38 10.76
C VAL A 133 19.97 -10.35 11.88
N ARG A 134 19.32 -11.50 11.99
CA ARG A 134 19.66 -12.52 12.97
C ARG A 134 21.09 -13.02 12.80
N ARG A 135 21.47 -13.35 11.57
CA ARG A 135 22.84 -13.81 11.26
C ARG A 135 23.90 -12.75 11.60
N ALA A 136 23.62 -11.47 11.39
CA ALA A 136 24.53 -10.40 11.77
C ALA A 136 24.74 -10.32 13.27
N PHE A 137 23.70 -10.52 14.09
CA PHE A 137 23.82 -10.61 15.54
C PHE A 137 24.61 -11.86 15.99
N GLU A 138 24.42 -13.00 15.32
CA GLU A 138 25.18 -14.22 15.58
C GLU A 138 26.68 -14.03 15.26
N ILE A 139 27.01 -13.37 14.15
CA ILE A 139 28.39 -12.99 13.79
C ILE A 139 28.98 -12.01 14.81
N ALA A 140 28.16 -11.09 15.33
CA ALA A 140 28.56 -10.17 16.39
C ALA A 140 28.75 -10.85 17.77
N GLY A 141 28.48 -12.15 17.88
CA GLY A 141 28.70 -12.95 19.08
C GLY A 141 27.44 -13.22 19.93
N LEU A 142 26.25 -12.89 19.43
CA LEU A 142 24.99 -13.21 20.14
C LEU A 142 24.67 -14.71 20.01
N SER A 143 24.49 -15.38 21.15
CA SER A 143 23.92 -16.73 21.20
C SER A 143 22.44 -16.62 21.61
N PHE A 144 21.52 -16.80 20.66
CA PHE A 144 20.08 -16.73 20.93
C PHE A 144 19.38 -18.04 20.59
N ARG A 145 18.69 -18.61 21.59
CA ARG A 145 17.87 -19.82 21.44
C ARG A 145 16.38 -19.43 21.43
N GLY A 146 15.78 -19.35 20.26
CA GLY A 146 14.37 -19.00 20.08
C GLY A 146 14.02 -18.91 18.61
N ASN A 147 12.73 -18.77 18.31
CA ASN A 147 12.25 -18.58 16.94
C ASN A 147 12.55 -17.15 16.44
N GLN A 148 12.27 -16.90 15.14
CA GLN A 148 12.54 -15.61 14.52
C GLN A 148 11.68 -14.47 15.12
N THR A 149 10.45 -14.77 15.52
CA THR A 149 9.55 -13.77 16.12
C THR A 149 10.07 -13.29 17.47
N ASP A 150 10.54 -14.23 18.31
CA ASP A 150 11.13 -13.89 19.63
C ASP A 150 12.43 -13.12 19.46
N PHE A 151 13.26 -13.49 18.47
CA PHE A 151 14.47 -12.75 18.12
C PHE A 151 14.14 -11.31 17.69
N ASN A 152 13.21 -11.12 16.77
CA ASN A 152 12.82 -9.80 16.30
C ASN A 152 12.35 -8.91 17.46
N ARG A 153 11.54 -9.46 18.38
CA ARG A 153 11.07 -8.73 19.56
C ARG A 153 12.21 -8.34 20.50
N ALA A 154 13.16 -9.24 20.72
CA ALA A 154 14.26 -9.02 21.65
C ALA A 154 15.35 -8.08 21.09
N TYR A 155 15.70 -8.24 19.82
CA TYR A 155 16.86 -7.62 19.18
C TYR A 155 16.53 -6.93 17.86
N GLY A 156 15.94 -7.62 16.88
CA GLY A 156 15.78 -7.14 15.50
C GLY A 156 15.10 -5.77 15.42
N ASN A 157 13.95 -5.63 16.05
CA ASN A 157 13.17 -4.38 16.05
C ASN A 157 13.85 -3.22 16.80
N LYS A 158 14.91 -3.50 17.57
CA LYS A 158 15.63 -2.49 18.35
C LYS A 158 16.88 -1.97 17.65
N LEU A 159 17.35 -2.64 16.60
CA LEU A 159 18.61 -2.34 15.93
C LEU A 159 18.72 -0.86 15.47
N SER A 160 17.66 -0.30 14.96
CA SER A 160 17.65 1.05 14.36
C SER A 160 16.88 2.11 15.16
N ILE A 161 16.54 1.82 16.43
CA ILE A 161 15.80 2.78 17.27
C ILE A 161 16.64 4.05 17.50
N ASN A 162 17.93 3.89 17.76
CA ASN A 162 18.80 4.99 18.12
C ASN A 162 19.26 5.79 16.89
N LYS A 163 19.43 7.10 17.07
CA LYS A 163 20.00 7.98 16.06
C LYS A 163 21.51 7.78 15.94
N LEU A 164 22.02 7.99 14.75
CA LEU A 164 23.48 8.01 14.53
C LEU A 164 24.09 9.35 15.03
N PRO A 165 25.34 9.35 15.51
CA PRO A 165 26.23 8.21 15.69
C PRO A 165 25.82 7.31 16.87
N LEU A 166 26.13 6.01 16.77
CA LEU A 166 25.92 5.06 17.87
C LEU A 166 27.06 5.16 18.89
N HIS A 167 26.72 5.28 20.17
CA HIS A 167 27.67 5.38 21.26
C HIS A 167 27.52 4.24 22.27
N THR A 168 28.63 3.61 22.65
CA THR A 168 28.66 2.51 23.62
C THR A 168 28.19 2.89 25.02
N ASP A 169 28.19 4.18 25.36
CA ASP A 169 27.69 4.67 26.65
C ASP A 169 26.17 4.51 26.82
N PHE A 170 25.43 4.39 25.69
CA PHE A 170 23.97 4.38 25.68
C PHE A 170 23.38 3.12 25.00
N ILE A 171 24.22 2.33 24.31
CA ILE A 171 23.77 1.22 23.49
C ILE A 171 24.68 0.01 23.76
N ASP A 172 24.09 -1.15 24.00
CA ASP A 172 24.84 -2.38 24.17
C ASP A 172 25.72 -2.65 22.93
N LYS A 173 26.97 -2.98 23.18
CA LYS A 173 27.97 -3.22 22.14
C LYS A 173 27.50 -4.20 21.06
N ILE A 174 26.72 -5.20 21.44
CA ILE A 174 26.18 -6.20 20.50
C ILE A 174 25.36 -5.58 19.36
N PHE A 175 24.58 -4.50 19.63
CA PHE A 175 23.82 -3.80 18.60
C PHE A 175 24.73 -3.01 17.66
N ILE A 176 25.80 -2.41 18.19
CA ILE A 176 26.78 -1.67 17.38
C ILE A 176 27.55 -2.63 16.49
N ASP A 177 27.98 -3.76 17.03
CA ASP A 177 28.71 -4.78 16.28
C ASP A 177 27.82 -5.40 15.19
N ALA A 178 26.55 -5.75 15.50
CA ALA A 178 25.58 -6.24 14.51
C ALA A 178 25.28 -5.21 13.43
N TRP A 179 25.14 -3.92 13.80
CA TRP A 179 24.98 -2.81 12.86
C TRP A 179 26.16 -2.74 11.89
N ASN A 180 27.39 -2.85 12.40
CA ASN A 180 28.60 -2.80 11.58
C ASN A 180 28.72 -4.02 10.64
N VAL A 181 28.33 -5.22 11.11
CA VAL A 181 28.29 -6.43 10.27
C VAL A 181 27.30 -6.22 9.11
N LEU A 182 26.10 -5.72 9.38
CA LEU A 182 25.13 -5.41 8.33
C LEU A 182 25.64 -4.33 7.37
N LEU A 183 26.22 -3.26 7.91
CA LEU A 183 26.66 -2.11 7.12
C LEU A 183 27.83 -2.44 6.18
N LYS A 184 28.80 -3.18 6.67
CA LYS A 184 30.08 -3.44 5.96
C LYS A 184 30.19 -4.84 5.35
N GLY A 185 29.35 -5.77 5.80
CA GLY A 185 29.55 -7.19 5.58
C GLY A 185 30.63 -7.79 6.49
N ASN A 186 30.85 -9.07 6.38
CA ASN A 186 31.91 -9.80 7.08
C ASN A 186 32.47 -10.91 6.19
N LYS A 187 33.70 -10.73 5.69
CA LYS A 187 34.33 -11.66 4.75
C LYS A 187 34.60 -13.02 5.36
N ASP A 188 35.02 -13.08 6.62
CA ASP A 188 35.38 -14.33 7.30
C ASP A 188 34.14 -15.24 7.46
N ASN A 189 32.96 -14.67 7.54
CA ASN A 189 31.70 -15.38 7.65
C ASN A 189 30.90 -15.43 6.34
N ASN A 190 31.49 -15.01 5.22
CA ASN A 190 30.85 -14.92 3.91
C ASN A 190 29.48 -14.20 4.00
N PHE A 191 29.48 -13.02 4.64
CA PHE A 191 28.31 -12.19 4.83
C PHE A 191 28.47 -10.88 4.05
N GLU A 192 27.61 -10.64 3.08
CA GLU A 192 27.62 -9.42 2.28
C GLU A 192 26.92 -8.27 3.03
N SER A 193 27.34 -7.03 2.73
CA SER A 193 26.69 -5.83 3.24
C SER A 193 25.21 -5.85 2.91
N SER A 194 24.36 -5.77 3.93
CA SER A 194 22.91 -5.86 3.81
C SER A 194 22.23 -4.90 4.80
N LEU A 195 21.42 -3.98 4.32
CA LEU A 195 20.80 -2.95 5.14
C LEU A 195 19.30 -3.16 5.26
N THR A 196 18.74 -3.03 6.48
CA THR A 196 17.29 -2.93 6.63
C THR A 196 16.79 -1.56 6.19
N PHE A 197 15.51 -1.42 5.88
CA PHE A 197 14.92 -0.13 5.52
C PHE A 197 15.03 0.90 6.65
N GLU A 198 14.96 0.46 7.90
CA GLU A 198 15.15 1.32 9.06
C GLU A 198 16.61 1.83 9.15
N MET A 199 17.61 0.99 8.86
CA MET A 199 19.01 1.41 8.78
C MET A 199 19.20 2.44 7.67
N ILE A 200 18.62 2.22 6.50
CA ILE A 200 18.65 3.16 5.36
C ILE A 200 18.03 4.51 5.77
N SER A 201 16.89 4.48 6.45
CA SER A 201 16.23 5.69 6.94
C SER A 201 17.06 6.44 7.98
N ARG A 202 17.78 5.74 8.87
CA ARG A 202 18.73 6.34 9.82
C ARG A 202 19.94 6.94 9.13
N LEU A 203 20.50 6.27 8.13
CA LEU A 203 21.59 6.81 7.32
C LEU A 203 21.18 8.05 6.54
N ALA A 204 19.98 8.07 5.95
CA ALA A 204 19.42 9.23 5.28
C ALA A 204 19.23 10.41 6.25
N GLU A 205 18.62 10.15 7.42
CA GLU A 205 18.45 11.16 8.48
C GLU A 205 19.81 11.75 8.91
N TYR A 206 20.79 10.89 9.14
CA TYR A 206 22.14 11.30 9.55
C TYR A 206 22.82 12.16 8.47
N LEU A 207 22.77 11.74 7.20
CA LEU A 207 23.27 12.51 6.06
C LEU A 207 22.71 13.93 6.03
N ILE A 208 21.40 14.05 6.14
CA ILE A 208 20.72 15.35 6.03
C ILE A 208 21.04 16.23 7.24
N ARG A 209 21.05 15.63 8.43
CA ARG A 209 21.32 16.35 9.68
C ARG A 209 22.75 16.85 9.78
N THR A 210 23.71 16.12 9.24
CA THR A 210 25.14 16.49 9.30
C THR A 210 25.62 17.27 8.08
N ASN A 211 24.92 17.20 6.93
CA ASN A 211 25.32 17.87 5.70
C ASN A 211 24.29 18.93 5.25
N ARG A 212 24.58 20.18 5.60
CA ARG A 212 23.72 21.33 5.26
C ARG A 212 23.47 21.51 3.76
N TYR A 213 24.41 21.07 2.91
CA TYR A 213 24.27 21.25 1.45
C TYR A 213 23.28 20.26 0.87
N ILE A 214 23.27 19.02 1.36
CA ILE A 214 22.27 18.01 0.97
C ILE A 214 20.88 18.47 1.43
N LYS A 215 20.74 18.89 2.70
CA LYS A 215 19.49 19.48 3.20
C LYS A 215 19.01 20.60 2.30
N LYS A 216 19.89 21.55 1.95
CA LYS A 216 19.54 22.70 1.11
C LYS A 216 19.14 22.29 -0.31
N ALA A 217 19.78 21.29 -0.90
CA ALA A 217 19.42 20.75 -2.22
C ALA A 217 17.98 20.19 -2.20
N ILE A 218 17.61 19.42 -1.15
CA ILE A 218 16.24 18.88 -0.99
C ILE A 218 15.22 20.02 -0.84
N GLU A 219 15.49 21.02 0.00
CA GLU A 219 14.63 22.21 0.17
C GLU A 219 14.46 23.02 -1.13
N MET A 220 15.50 23.08 -1.96
CA MET A 220 15.44 23.76 -3.25
C MET A 220 14.65 22.97 -4.30
N THR A 221 14.68 21.66 -4.22
CA THR A 221 13.96 20.76 -5.14
C THR A 221 12.47 20.76 -4.83
N TYR A 222 12.10 20.59 -3.56
CA TYR A 222 10.71 20.41 -3.15
C TYR A 222 10.16 21.64 -2.43
N SER A 223 9.22 22.36 -3.08
CA SER A 223 8.51 23.49 -2.45
C SER A 223 7.34 23.04 -1.59
N ASN A 224 6.78 21.89 -1.91
CA ASN A 224 5.62 21.31 -1.22
C ASN A 224 5.87 19.81 -0.96
N VAL A 225 5.44 19.34 0.21
CA VAL A 225 5.51 17.94 0.61
C VAL A 225 4.14 17.47 1.08
N PHE A 226 3.69 16.34 0.60
CA PHE A 226 2.48 15.67 1.04
C PHE A 226 2.84 14.40 1.80
N LEU A 227 2.22 14.21 2.97
CA LEU A 227 2.36 13.01 3.78
C LEU A 227 1.00 12.32 3.81
N ASP A 228 0.85 11.24 3.04
CA ASP A 228 -0.39 10.48 2.96
C ASP A 228 -0.40 9.31 3.96
N GLU A 229 -1.59 8.92 4.43
CA GLU A 229 -1.78 7.92 5.50
C GLU A 229 -0.87 8.19 6.72
N PHE A 230 -0.79 9.47 7.10
CA PHE A 230 0.19 9.98 8.05
C PHE A 230 0.12 9.32 9.43
N GLN A 231 -1.03 8.76 9.83
CA GLN A 231 -1.21 8.03 11.08
C GLN A 231 -0.33 6.76 11.19
N ASP A 232 0.16 6.22 10.06
CA ASP A 232 1.01 5.03 10.04
C ASP A 232 2.51 5.34 10.07
N THR A 233 2.88 6.61 10.09
CA THR A 233 4.29 7.05 10.09
C THR A 233 5.01 6.59 11.35
N THR A 234 6.15 5.91 11.17
CA THR A 234 7.00 5.47 12.29
C THR A 234 7.85 6.60 12.85
N SER A 235 8.39 6.43 14.06
CA SER A 235 9.30 7.43 14.65
C SER A 235 10.54 7.68 13.81
N ILE A 236 11.09 6.63 13.16
CA ILE A 236 12.26 6.72 12.29
C ILE A 236 11.95 7.54 11.04
N GLN A 237 10.82 7.28 10.40
CA GLN A 237 10.34 7.99 9.22
C GLN A 237 10.05 9.46 9.54
N TYR A 238 9.45 9.73 10.69
CA TYR A 238 9.17 11.11 11.11
C TYR A 238 10.46 11.88 11.41
N ASP A 239 11.47 11.24 12.02
CA ASP A 239 12.79 11.85 12.20
C ASP A 239 13.42 12.26 10.86
N LEU A 240 13.28 11.44 9.82
CA LEU A 240 13.75 11.78 8.47
C LEU A 240 13.00 13.00 7.90
N VAL A 241 11.67 13.07 8.04
CA VAL A 241 10.87 14.23 7.61
C VAL A 241 11.33 15.50 8.33
N LYS A 242 11.57 15.42 9.65
CA LYS A 242 12.09 16.56 10.42
C LYS A 242 13.48 16.97 9.96
N ALA A 243 14.37 16.03 9.73
CA ALA A 243 15.72 16.34 9.25
C ALA A 243 15.68 17.09 7.92
N CYS A 244 14.80 16.68 6.99
CA CYS A 244 14.64 17.32 5.69
C CYS A 244 14.01 18.71 5.77
N PHE A 245 12.91 18.85 6.49
CA PHE A 245 11.98 19.97 6.27
C PHE A 245 11.69 20.82 7.50
N LEU A 246 12.13 20.43 8.70
CA LEU A 246 11.91 21.25 9.88
C LEU A 246 12.67 22.59 9.73
N LYS A 247 11.95 23.71 9.92
CA LYS A 247 12.41 25.08 9.70
C LYS A 247 12.77 25.43 8.24
N ALA A 248 12.36 24.57 7.27
CA ALA A 248 12.47 24.89 5.84
C ALA A 248 11.33 25.82 5.39
N LYS A 249 11.48 26.39 4.18
CA LYS A 249 10.40 27.14 3.51
C LYS A 249 9.41 26.21 2.77
N THR A 250 9.65 24.92 2.81
CA THR A 250 8.80 23.90 2.21
C THR A 250 7.49 23.82 2.99
N ILE A 251 6.36 23.82 2.30
CA ILE A 251 5.02 23.71 2.89
C ILE A 251 4.64 22.24 2.94
N ILE A 252 4.24 21.76 4.11
CA ILE A 252 3.87 20.36 4.31
C ILE A 252 2.37 20.23 4.52
N THR A 253 1.76 19.28 3.82
CA THR A 253 0.37 18.85 4.04
C THR A 253 0.37 17.39 4.45
N ALA A 254 0.06 17.13 5.72
CA ALA A 254 -0.11 15.79 6.25
C ALA A 254 -1.59 15.44 6.29
N VAL A 255 -1.95 14.25 5.78
CA VAL A 255 -3.34 13.78 5.73
C VAL A 255 -3.42 12.38 6.34
N GLY A 256 -4.38 12.17 7.25
CA GLY A 256 -4.54 10.87 7.90
C GLY A 256 -5.83 10.73 8.69
N ASP A 257 -6.04 9.51 9.19
CA ASP A 257 -7.15 9.14 10.08
C ASP A 257 -6.61 8.38 11.30
N GLY A 258 -6.58 9.02 12.47
CA GLY A 258 -6.10 8.41 13.71
C GLY A 258 -6.84 7.11 14.07
N LYS A 259 -8.10 7.00 13.68
CA LYS A 259 -8.96 5.84 13.95
C LYS A 259 -8.73 4.65 12.99
N GLN A 260 -7.93 4.87 11.93
CA GLN A 260 -7.44 3.80 11.04
C GLN A 260 -5.98 3.42 11.33
N ARG A 261 -5.48 3.70 12.53
CA ARG A 261 -4.12 3.37 12.98
C ARG A 261 -4.03 1.90 13.38
N ILE A 262 -3.70 1.04 12.42
CA ILE A 262 -3.58 -0.41 12.59
C ILE A 262 -2.13 -0.91 12.44
N MET A 263 -1.15 0.01 12.40
CA MET A 263 0.27 -0.30 12.21
C MET A 263 1.13 -0.01 13.46
N LEU A 264 0.51 -0.01 14.66
CA LEU A 264 1.25 0.19 15.91
C LEU A 264 2.29 -0.91 16.15
N TRP A 265 1.95 -2.15 15.81
CA TRP A 265 2.85 -3.29 15.85
C TRP A 265 4.08 -3.11 14.92
N ALA A 266 3.95 -2.32 13.86
CA ALA A 266 5.03 -1.95 12.93
C ALA A 266 5.76 -0.66 13.34
N GLY A 267 5.50 -0.13 14.54
CA GLY A 267 6.19 1.05 15.08
C GLY A 267 5.57 2.39 14.72
N ALA A 268 4.33 2.44 14.24
CA ALA A 268 3.60 3.69 14.03
C ALA A 268 3.54 4.52 15.31
N ARG A 269 3.78 5.83 15.20
CA ARG A 269 3.89 6.74 16.34
C ARG A 269 2.52 7.23 16.79
N LYS A 270 2.14 6.97 18.05
CA LYS A 270 0.80 7.33 18.58
C LYS A 270 0.56 8.85 18.57
N SER A 271 1.54 9.65 18.96
CA SER A 271 1.44 11.11 19.07
C SER A 271 1.74 11.85 17.76
N ILE A 272 1.77 11.17 16.62
CA ILE A 272 2.29 11.73 15.36
C ILE A 272 1.56 13.01 14.92
N PHE A 273 0.24 13.10 15.14
CA PHE A 273 -0.56 14.27 14.76
C PHE A 273 -0.25 15.48 15.65
N GLU A 274 -0.17 15.27 16.96
CA GLU A 274 0.20 16.31 17.93
C GLU A 274 1.64 16.76 17.69
N ASP A 275 2.56 15.83 17.51
CA ASP A 275 3.96 16.13 17.23
C ASP A 275 4.10 16.96 15.96
N PHE A 276 3.37 16.63 14.89
CA PHE A 276 3.40 17.39 13.65
C PHE A 276 2.84 18.80 13.83
N GLN A 277 1.74 18.97 14.58
CA GLN A 277 1.19 20.28 14.86
C GLN A 277 2.18 21.16 15.62
N ASN A 278 2.86 20.60 16.62
CA ASN A 278 3.83 21.33 17.43
C ASN A 278 5.13 21.62 16.68
N ASP A 279 5.71 20.62 16.00
CA ASP A 279 7.00 20.75 15.31
C ASP A 279 6.91 21.71 14.09
N PHE A 280 5.83 21.61 13.30
CA PHE A 280 5.65 22.37 12.06
C PHE A 280 4.67 23.54 12.18
N LEU A 281 4.14 23.81 13.38
CA LEU A 281 3.14 24.87 13.63
C LEU A 281 1.99 24.82 12.63
N SER A 282 1.49 23.60 12.38
CA SER A 282 0.51 23.34 11.32
C SER A 282 -0.91 23.71 11.75
N GLN A 283 -1.70 24.15 10.78
CA GLN A 283 -3.15 24.33 10.96
C GLN A 283 -3.86 22.96 10.88
N LYS A 284 -4.66 22.64 11.89
CA LYS A 284 -5.53 21.44 11.85
C LYS A 284 -6.80 21.76 11.07
N ARG A 285 -7.16 20.88 10.14
CA ARG A 285 -8.41 20.89 9.38
C ARG A 285 -9.06 19.52 9.46
N THR A 286 -10.37 19.48 9.41
CA THR A 286 -11.11 18.22 9.54
C THR A 286 -12.03 18.04 8.35
N LEU A 287 -11.97 16.89 7.68
CA LEU A 287 -12.92 16.49 6.63
C LEU A 287 -13.96 15.56 7.23
N ILE A 288 -15.21 15.91 7.05
CA ILE A 288 -16.34 15.21 7.67
C ILE A 288 -17.21 14.44 6.68
N MET A 289 -17.15 14.77 5.39
CA MET A 289 -17.97 14.14 4.37
C MET A 289 -17.51 12.73 4.03
N ASN A 290 -18.35 11.73 4.22
CA ASN A 290 -18.09 10.37 3.74
C ASN A 290 -18.70 10.18 2.33
N HIS A 291 -17.83 10.15 1.33
CA HIS A 291 -18.23 9.94 -0.07
C HIS A 291 -18.36 8.46 -0.44
N ARG A 292 -17.96 7.53 0.44
CA ARG A 292 -17.90 6.09 0.18
C ARG A 292 -19.16 5.36 0.54
N SER A 293 -19.49 5.39 1.83
CA SER A 293 -20.47 4.48 2.43
C SER A 293 -21.86 5.06 2.43
N ALA A 294 -22.85 4.20 2.31
CA ALA A 294 -24.26 4.53 2.45
C ALA A 294 -24.60 5.00 3.87
N PRO A 295 -25.66 5.83 4.07
CA PRO A 295 -25.96 6.49 5.34
C PRO A 295 -26.07 5.57 6.55
N ARG A 296 -26.75 4.44 6.42
CA ARG A 296 -26.88 3.47 7.52
C ARG A 296 -25.54 2.90 7.97
N LEU A 297 -24.62 2.66 7.03
CA LEU A 297 -23.25 2.21 7.37
C LEU A 297 -22.44 3.34 8.01
N VAL A 298 -22.64 4.59 7.60
CA VAL A 298 -22.00 5.76 8.24
C VAL A 298 -22.48 5.92 9.68
N GLU A 299 -23.75 5.63 9.97
CA GLU A 299 -24.27 5.71 11.34
C GLU A 299 -23.59 4.68 12.28
N ILE A 300 -23.40 3.44 11.81
CA ILE A 300 -22.61 2.44 12.56
C ILE A 300 -21.17 2.92 12.76
N GLN A 301 -20.58 3.54 11.72
CA GLN A 301 -19.23 4.11 11.82
C GLN A 301 -19.17 5.25 12.85
N LYS A 302 -20.18 6.13 12.94
CA LYS A 302 -20.24 7.20 13.94
C LYS A 302 -20.27 6.62 15.36
N THR A 303 -21.13 5.64 15.62
CA THR A 303 -21.22 5.00 16.94
C THR A 303 -19.88 4.38 17.34
N MET A 304 -19.19 3.69 16.41
CA MET A 304 -17.84 3.18 16.66
C MET A 304 -16.80 4.29 16.86
N TYR A 305 -16.92 5.40 16.14
CA TYR A 305 -16.08 6.58 16.28
C TYR A 305 -16.08 7.12 17.70
N ASN A 306 -17.28 7.23 18.30
CA ASN A 306 -17.45 7.72 19.68
C ASN A 306 -16.80 6.77 20.70
N ARG A 307 -16.83 5.46 20.45
CA ARG A 307 -16.18 4.46 21.33
C ARG A 307 -14.63 4.46 21.23
N LEU A 308 -14.06 5.01 20.18
CA LEU A 308 -12.59 5.13 20.04
C LEU A 308 -11.98 6.26 20.86
N ASN A 309 -12.79 7.09 21.56
CA ASN A 309 -12.37 8.18 22.44
C ASN A 309 -11.35 9.16 21.83
N GLU A 310 -11.33 9.32 20.52
CA GLU A 310 -10.60 10.35 19.81
C GLU A 310 -11.54 11.49 19.44
N ASP A 311 -11.03 12.66 19.07
CA ASP A 311 -11.82 13.85 18.72
C ASP A 311 -13.08 13.46 17.93
N ALA A 312 -14.25 13.72 18.51
CA ALA A 312 -15.54 13.41 17.90
C ALA A 312 -15.69 14.24 16.62
N VAL A 313 -15.71 13.56 15.48
CA VAL A 313 -15.98 14.19 14.19
C VAL A 313 -17.37 13.77 13.76
N GLU A 314 -18.23 14.74 13.51
CA GLU A 314 -19.58 14.48 13.02
C GLU A 314 -19.51 14.10 11.53
N LEU A 315 -19.41 12.79 11.25
CA LEU A 315 -19.40 12.29 9.87
C LEU A 315 -20.72 12.64 9.17
N GLN A 316 -20.62 13.17 7.95
CA GLN A 316 -21.75 13.46 7.09
C GLN A 316 -21.77 12.51 5.89
N THR A 317 -22.94 12.22 5.38
CA THR A 317 -23.12 11.37 4.21
C THR A 317 -23.27 12.21 2.94
N ASN A 318 -22.79 11.68 1.82
CA ASN A 318 -22.90 12.34 0.52
C ASN A 318 -24.34 12.28 -0.01
N GLU A 319 -24.82 13.35 -0.63
CA GLU A 319 -26.17 13.50 -1.20
C GLU A 319 -26.52 12.48 -2.31
N LYS A 320 -25.56 11.74 -2.84
CA LYS A 320 -25.80 10.67 -3.82
C LYS A 320 -26.57 9.47 -3.26
N TRP A 321 -26.66 9.36 -1.92
CA TRP A 321 -27.33 8.29 -1.21
C TRP A 321 -28.69 8.72 -0.72
N ASN A 322 -29.66 7.80 -0.76
CA ASN A 322 -30.90 7.99 -0.01
C ASN A 322 -30.67 7.67 1.46
N HIS A 323 -31.42 8.32 2.36
CA HIS A 323 -31.23 8.17 3.80
C HIS A 323 -31.34 6.71 4.29
N GLU A 324 -32.19 5.90 3.65
CA GLU A 324 -32.40 4.49 3.98
C GLU A 324 -31.39 3.53 3.32
N ASP A 325 -30.47 4.03 2.49
CA ASP A 325 -29.48 3.18 1.85
C ASP A 325 -28.48 2.62 2.87
N GLY A 326 -28.08 1.38 2.64
CA GLY A 326 -27.11 0.64 3.44
C GLY A 326 -27.74 -0.55 4.17
N GLU A 327 -27.06 -1.67 4.12
CA GLU A 327 -27.48 -2.92 4.78
C GLU A 327 -26.38 -3.43 5.70
N ALA A 328 -26.74 -3.82 6.91
CA ALA A 328 -25.84 -4.44 7.85
C ALA A 328 -26.50 -5.65 8.52
N TYR A 329 -25.76 -6.74 8.60
CA TYR A 329 -26.24 -8.00 9.15
C TYR A 329 -25.25 -8.58 10.15
N LEU A 330 -25.76 -9.18 11.24
CA LEU A 330 -25.04 -10.08 12.12
C LEU A 330 -25.66 -11.47 11.98
N ARG A 331 -24.90 -12.42 11.44
CA ARG A 331 -25.34 -13.79 11.20
C ARG A 331 -24.68 -14.73 12.19
N LEU A 332 -25.49 -15.47 12.95
CA LEU A 332 -25.04 -16.44 13.95
C LEU A 332 -25.27 -17.85 13.44
N PHE A 333 -24.25 -18.67 13.49
CA PHE A 333 -24.26 -20.04 12.98
C PHE A 333 -23.89 -21.04 14.07
N GLU A 334 -24.45 -22.25 13.97
CA GLU A 334 -24.06 -23.37 14.82
C GLU A 334 -22.61 -23.79 14.52
N ASP A 335 -22.22 -23.81 13.24
CA ASP A 335 -20.86 -24.16 12.81
C ASP A 335 -20.42 -23.43 11.52
N HIS A 336 -19.14 -23.55 11.22
CA HIS A 336 -18.49 -22.91 10.07
C HIS A 336 -18.88 -23.57 8.72
N ILE A 337 -19.44 -24.79 8.71
CA ILE A 337 -19.92 -25.45 7.50
C ILE A 337 -21.26 -24.81 7.09
N LYS A 338 -22.18 -24.65 8.05
CA LYS A 338 -23.44 -23.95 7.83
C LYS A 338 -23.22 -22.49 7.44
N GLU A 339 -22.24 -21.83 8.06
CA GLU A 339 -21.82 -20.49 7.65
C GLU A 339 -21.39 -20.46 6.18
N ALA A 340 -20.53 -21.39 5.76
CA ALA A 340 -20.05 -21.47 4.38
C ALA A 340 -21.19 -21.71 3.37
N ASP A 341 -22.15 -22.58 3.69
CA ASP A 341 -23.32 -22.84 2.86
C ASP A 341 -24.15 -21.56 2.66
N VAL A 342 -24.56 -20.92 3.76
CA VAL A 342 -25.41 -19.73 3.71
C VAL A 342 -24.71 -18.54 3.04
N LEU A 343 -23.45 -18.30 3.36
CA LEU A 343 -22.70 -17.18 2.75
C LEU A 343 -22.50 -17.40 1.25
N SER A 344 -22.21 -18.61 0.82
CA SER A 344 -22.01 -18.91 -0.60
C SER A 344 -23.30 -18.74 -1.41
N GLU A 345 -24.44 -19.18 -0.88
CA GLU A 345 -25.76 -18.92 -1.48
C GLU A 345 -26.09 -17.44 -1.54
N GLU A 346 -25.83 -16.69 -0.48
CA GLU A 346 -26.09 -15.25 -0.44
C GLU A 346 -25.21 -14.51 -1.44
N ILE A 347 -23.94 -14.87 -1.55
CA ILE A 347 -23.02 -14.32 -2.54
C ILE A 347 -23.53 -14.63 -3.96
N ALA A 348 -23.97 -15.87 -4.23
CA ALA A 348 -24.55 -16.23 -5.52
C ALA A 348 -25.76 -15.36 -5.88
N ARG A 349 -26.68 -15.14 -4.92
CA ARG A 349 -27.82 -14.23 -5.12
C ARG A 349 -27.41 -12.79 -5.43
N LEU A 350 -26.35 -12.29 -4.78
CA LEU A 350 -25.83 -10.93 -5.06
C LEU A 350 -25.25 -10.83 -6.47
N VAL A 351 -24.54 -11.86 -6.92
CA VAL A 351 -24.00 -11.94 -8.29
C VAL A 351 -25.14 -12.02 -9.31
N GLU A 352 -26.18 -12.83 -9.07
CA GLU A 352 -27.37 -12.92 -9.90
C GLU A 352 -28.12 -11.56 -9.99
N LYS A 353 -28.14 -10.77 -8.91
CA LYS A 353 -28.67 -9.41 -8.90
C LYS A 353 -27.78 -8.40 -9.63
N GLY A 354 -26.67 -8.83 -10.22
CA GLY A 354 -25.79 -8.00 -11.06
C GLY A 354 -24.64 -7.31 -10.31
N ILE A 355 -24.39 -7.64 -9.04
CA ILE A 355 -23.19 -7.15 -8.35
C ILE A 355 -21.98 -7.84 -8.95
N LYS A 356 -21.01 -7.06 -9.44
CA LYS A 356 -19.78 -7.62 -10.00
C LYS A 356 -19.01 -8.39 -8.93
N ILE A 357 -18.53 -9.57 -9.28
CA ILE A 357 -17.86 -10.51 -8.38
C ILE A 357 -16.68 -9.87 -7.63
N ASN A 358 -15.88 -9.05 -8.29
CA ASN A 358 -14.73 -8.34 -7.69
C ASN A 358 -15.13 -7.11 -6.85
N LYS A 359 -16.43 -6.82 -6.70
CA LYS A 359 -16.97 -5.79 -5.80
C LYS A 359 -17.52 -6.39 -4.51
N ILE A 360 -17.50 -7.70 -4.38
CA ILE A 360 -17.76 -8.45 -3.15
C ILE A 360 -16.40 -8.82 -2.55
N CYS A 361 -16.22 -8.68 -1.25
CA CYS A 361 -14.98 -9.05 -0.55
C CYS A 361 -15.29 -9.84 0.72
N ILE A 362 -14.50 -10.88 0.98
CA ILE A 362 -14.51 -11.60 2.25
C ILE A 362 -13.33 -11.10 3.08
N LEU A 363 -13.61 -10.52 4.23
CA LEU A 363 -12.60 -10.06 5.18
C LEU A 363 -12.52 -10.99 6.37
N VAL A 364 -11.29 -11.21 6.82
CA VAL A 364 -10.99 -11.93 8.06
C VAL A 364 -10.01 -11.11 8.90
N LYS A 365 -10.00 -11.32 10.20
CA LYS A 365 -9.01 -10.65 11.07
C LYS A 365 -7.61 -11.20 10.81
N GLN A 366 -7.47 -12.53 10.72
CA GLN A 366 -6.21 -13.26 10.52
C GLN A 366 -6.49 -14.68 10.00
N ASN A 367 -5.44 -15.45 9.68
CA ASN A 367 -5.52 -16.86 9.28
C ASN A 367 -6.56 -17.13 8.17
N VAL A 368 -6.35 -16.48 7.01
CA VAL A 368 -7.28 -16.54 5.86
C VAL A 368 -7.75 -17.97 5.60
N ASP A 369 -6.83 -18.93 5.58
CA ASP A 369 -7.16 -20.32 5.22
C ASP A 369 -8.12 -20.98 6.21
N VAL A 370 -8.00 -20.68 7.51
CA VAL A 370 -8.89 -21.23 8.56
C VAL A 370 -10.32 -20.71 8.40
N TYR A 371 -10.47 -19.43 8.08
CA TYR A 371 -11.77 -18.77 8.03
C TYR A 371 -12.44 -18.84 6.65
N SER A 372 -11.71 -19.16 5.58
CA SER A 372 -12.26 -19.09 4.23
C SER A 372 -12.27 -20.40 3.44
N LYS A 373 -11.57 -21.43 3.89
CA LYS A 373 -11.42 -22.69 3.13
C LYS A 373 -12.76 -23.30 2.71
N GLU A 374 -13.69 -23.44 3.64
CA GLU A 374 -15.00 -24.04 3.34
C GLU A 374 -15.85 -23.13 2.45
N ILE A 375 -15.76 -21.81 2.65
CA ILE A 375 -16.46 -20.83 1.80
C ILE A 375 -15.92 -20.90 0.36
N ILE A 376 -14.59 -21.00 0.17
CA ILE A 376 -13.98 -21.18 -1.16
C ILE A 376 -14.50 -22.47 -1.81
N ASN A 377 -14.53 -23.58 -1.06
CA ASN A 377 -15.02 -24.87 -1.55
C ASN A 377 -16.48 -24.78 -2.03
N LYS A 378 -17.35 -24.13 -1.23
CA LYS A 378 -18.77 -23.98 -1.57
C LYS A 378 -18.99 -23.04 -2.75
N LEU A 379 -18.30 -21.90 -2.80
CA LEU A 379 -18.34 -20.99 -3.94
C LEU A 379 -17.88 -21.67 -5.23
N SER A 380 -16.83 -22.49 -5.16
CA SER A 380 -16.37 -23.28 -6.31
C SER A 380 -17.44 -24.25 -6.85
N GLN A 381 -18.24 -24.88 -5.95
CA GLN A 381 -19.36 -25.72 -6.35
C GLN A 381 -20.46 -24.93 -7.09
N LEU A 382 -20.56 -23.63 -6.83
CA LEU A 382 -21.47 -22.70 -7.51
C LEU A 382 -20.85 -22.02 -8.73
N ASN A 383 -19.66 -22.46 -9.18
CA ASN A 383 -18.87 -21.86 -10.25
C ASN A 383 -18.50 -20.38 -9.99
N ILE A 384 -18.38 -19.99 -8.74
CA ILE A 384 -17.93 -18.66 -8.32
C ILE A 384 -16.49 -18.78 -7.82
N LYS A 385 -15.56 -18.10 -8.49
CA LYS A 385 -14.14 -18.11 -8.10
C LYS A 385 -13.91 -17.16 -6.93
N ALA A 386 -13.23 -17.64 -5.89
CA ALA A 386 -12.77 -16.85 -4.76
C ALA A 386 -11.30 -17.18 -4.46
N ARG A 387 -10.49 -16.21 -4.05
CA ARG A 387 -9.06 -16.42 -3.85
C ARG A 387 -8.48 -15.65 -2.68
N ASN A 388 -7.45 -16.22 -2.06
CA ASN A 388 -6.64 -15.52 -1.07
C ASN A 388 -5.76 -14.46 -1.76
N GLU A 389 -6.13 -13.18 -1.60
CA GLU A 389 -5.44 -12.05 -2.24
C GLU A 389 -4.04 -11.78 -1.68
N ALA A 390 -3.69 -12.30 -0.50
CA ALA A 390 -2.40 -11.99 0.11
C ALA A 390 -1.20 -12.38 -0.76
N VAL A 391 -1.33 -13.48 -1.52
CA VAL A 391 -0.29 -13.98 -2.43
C VAL A 391 -0.18 -13.13 -3.69
N TYR A 392 -1.34 -12.72 -4.24
CA TYR A 392 -1.40 -12.01 -5.52
C TYR A 392 -1.12 -10.53 -5.39
N GLN A 393 -1.59 -9.88 -4.32
CA GLN A 393 -1.41 -8.43 -4.14
C GLN A 393 0.06 -8.00 -4.18
N ASP A 394 0.95 -8.74 -3.54
CA ASP A 394 2.36 -8.38 -3.51
C ASP A 394 3.02 -8.66 -4.87
N LEU A 395 2.63 -9.75 -5.54
CA LEU A 395 3.14 -10.09 -6.88
C LEU A 395 2.70 -9.07 -7.94
N LEU A 396 1.43 -8.68 -7.95
CA LEU A 396 0.88 -7.71 -8.92
C LEU A 396 1.45 -6.28 -8.78
N LYS A 397 2.10 -5.96 -7.66
CA LYS A 397 2.76 -4.67 -7.43
C LYS A 397 4.14 -4.57 -8.09
N GLU A 398 4.72 -5.70 -8.41
CA GLU A 398 6.07 -5.76 -8.97
C GLU A 398 6.10 -5.26 -10.41
N ASP A 399 7.06 -4.38 -10.71
CA ASP A 399 7.15 -3.74 -12.04
C ASP A 399 7.36 -4.76 -13.16
N ILE A 400 8.16 -5.81 -12.93
CA ILE A 400 8.33 -6.89 -13.91
C ILE A 400 7.00 -7.60 -14.21
N ILE A 401 6.14 -7.79 -13.20
CA ILE A 401 4.85 -8.44 -13.38
C ILE A 401 3.89 -7.55 -14.15
N LYS A 402 3.85 -6.25 -13.83
CA LYS A 402 3.05 -5.26 -14.60
C LYS A 402 3.48 -5.23 -16.07
N ILE A 403 4.79 -5.26 -16.34
CA ILE A 403 5.32 -5.31 -17.71
C ILE A 403 4.86 -6.59 -18.42
N LEU A 404 5.02 -7.76 -17.80
CA LEU A 404 4.59 -9.01 -18.40
C LEU A 404 3.08 -9.05 -18.66
N VAL A 405 2.26 -8.63 -17.69
CA VAL A 405 0.80 -8.54 -17.83
C VAL A 405 0.42 -7.66 -19.03
N SER A 406 0.99 -6.45 -19.14
CA SER A 406 0.69 -5.52 -20.24
C SER A 406 1.18 -6.06 -21.59
N LEU A 407 2.35 -6.70 -21.65
CA LEU A 407 2.83 -7.34 -22.88
C LEU A 407 1.88 -8.47 -23.35
N PHE A 408 1.45 -9.34 -22.46
CA PHE A 408 0.50 -10.41 -22.79
C PHE A 408 -0.86 -9.85 -23.25
N ARG A 409 -1.34 -8.76 -22.64
CA ARG A 409 -2.57 -8.09 -23.07
C ARG A 409 -2.45 -7.50 -24.46
N LEU A 410 -1.35 -6.79 -24.73
CA LEU A 410 -1.09 -6.21 -26.05
C LEU A 410 -0.96 -7.30 -27.12
N ALA A 411 -0.31 -8.41 -26.82
CA ALA A 411 -0.19 -9.53 -27.74
C ALA A 411 -1.51 -10.28 -28.00
N SER A 412 -2.47 -10.20 -27.07
CA SER A 412 -3.72 -10.95 -27.12
C SER A 412 -4.92 -10.13 -27.61
N SER A 413 -4.78 -8.81 -27.84
CA SER A 413 -5.89 -7.91 -28.20
C SER A 413 -5.43 -6.67 -28.95
N ASP A 414 -6.18 -6.30 -30.01
CA ASP A 414 -5.82 -5.23 -30.95
C ASP A 414 -5.98 -3.79 -30.45
N ARG A 415 -6.60 -3.55 -29.29
CA ARG A 415 -6.88 -2.18 -28.81
C ARG A 415 -6.72 -2.06 -27.30
N ARG A 416 -5.51 -1.75 -26.86
CA ARG A 416 -5.15 -1.52 -25.46
C ARG A 416 -4.25 -0.28 -25.31
N PRO A 417 -4.80 0.93 -25.47
CA PRO A 417 -3.99 2.15 -25.42
C PRO A 417 -3.27 2.34 -24.09
N ASP A 418 -3.93 2.02 -22.95
CA ASP A 418 -3.32 2.19 -21.64
C ASP A 418 -2.12 1.24 -21.42
N ASP A 419 -2.24 -0.02 -21.88
CA ASP A 419 -1.14 -1.00 -21.82
C ASP A 419 0.00 -0.59 -22.77
N TRP A 420 -0.32 -0.03 -23.95
CA TRP A 420 0.68 0.49 -24.89
C TRP A 420 1.46 1.66 -24.29
N ASP A 421 0.75 2.66 -23.76
CA ASP A 421 1.36 3.84 -23.15
C ASP A 421 2.28 3.43 -21.98
N TYR A 422 1.81 2.50 -21.14
CA TYR A 422 2.62 1.97 -20.04
C TYR A 422 3.88 1.26 -20.52
N ILE A 423 3.77 0.35 -21.52
CA ILE A 423 4.93 -0.38 -22.07
C ILE A 423 5.89 0.56 -22.77
N TYR A 424 5.39 1.52 -23.54
CA TYR A 424 6.21 2.51 -24.21
C TYR A 424 7.03 3.34 -23.22
N ASP A 425 6.38 3.87 -22.18
CA ASP A 425 7.01 4.70 -21.16
C ASP A 425 8.05 3.89 -20.37
N ILE A 426 7.69 2.71 -19.84
CA ILE A 426 8.58 1.93 -18.97
C ILE A 426 9.77 1.34 -19.73
N LEU A 427 9.57 0.85 -20.95
CA LEU A 427 10.67 0.38 -21.78
C LEU A 427 11.54 1.55 -22.25
N GLY A 428 10.96 2.72 -22.56
CA GLY A 428 11.71 3.94 -22.84
C GLY A 428 12.66 4.28 -21.70
N GLU A 429 12.17 4.27 -20.47
CA GLU A 429 12.99 4.48 -19.29
C GLU A 429 14.10 3.40 -19.12
N LEU A 430 13.79 2.12 -19.35
CA LEU A 430 14.75 1.01 -19.28
C LEU A 430 15.84 1.10 -20.36
N TYR A 431 15.52 1.63 -21.54
CA TYR A 431 16.46 1.85 -22.63
C TYR A 431 17.12 3.23 -22.60
N GLY A 432 16.73 4.10 -21.64
CA GLY A 432 17.24 5.48 -21.54
C GLY A 432 16.80 6.36 -22.71
N ILE A 433 15.60 6.13 -23.23
CA ILE A 433 15.01 6.88 -24.33
C ILE A 433 13.92 7.79 -23.77
N ASP A 434 13.98 9.09 -24.08
CA ASP A 434 13.00 10.08 -23.70
C ASP A 434 12.51 10.90 -24.90
N GLU A 435 11.46 11.69 -24.72
CA GLU A 435 10.84 12.52 -25.77
C GLU A 435 11.80 13.56 -26.39
N GLY A 436 12.93 13.84 -25.77
CA GLY A 436 13.95 14.75 -26.25
C GLY A 436 14.85 14.16 -27.35
N TYR A 437 14.74 12.87 -27.64
CA TYR A 437 15.54 12.21 -28.67
C TYR A 437 15.08 12.56 -30.08
N LYS A 438 16.01 12.37 -31.05
CA LYS A 438 15.71 12.60 -32.48
C LYS A 438 14.55 11.70 -32.95
N PRO A 439 13.65 12.21 -33.82
CA PRO A 439 12.49 11.44 -34.28
C PRO A 439 12.83 10.05 -34.84
N LYS A 440 14.00 9.88 -35.46
CA LYS A 440 14.44 8.58 -35.96
C LYS A 440 14.66 7.56 -34.82
N ILE A 441 15.30 7.97 -33.71
CA ILE A 441 15.55 7.09 -32.56
C ILE A 441 14.22 6.67 -31.91
N LEU A 442 13.29 7.62 -31.78
CA LEU A 442 11.95 7.33 -31.26
C LEU A 442 11.21 6.34 -32.14
N ASN A 443 11.28 6.52 -33.45
CA ASN A 443 10.62 5.64 -34.43
C ASN A 443 11.23 4.22 -34.42
N ASP A 444 12.57 4.12 -34.39
CA ASP A 444 13.27 2.84 -34.27
C ASP A 444 12.91 2.11 -32.94
N PHE A 445 12.70 2.86 -31.86
CA PHE A 445 12.25 2.32 -30.57
C PHE A 445 10.81 1.81 -30.65
N ILE A 446 9.88 2.57 -31.24
CA ILE A 446 8.49 2.14 -31.48
C ILE A 446 8.46 0.82 -32.23
N ILE A 447 9.19 0.74 -33.36
CA ILE A 447 9.28 -0.48 -34.18
C ILE A 447 9.81 -1.66 -33.34
N LYS A 448 10.80 -1.43 -32.47
CA LYS A 448 11.33 -2.48 -31.60
C LYS A 448 10.27 -3.01 -30.62
N VAL A 449 9.48 -2.12 -30.02
CA VAL A 449 8.39 -2.52 -29.09
C VAL A 449 7.30 -3.28 -29.86
N GLU A 450 6.90 -2.80 -31.04
CA GLU A 450 5.93 -3.48 -31.91
C GLU A 450 6.40 -4.89 -32.32
N LEU A 451 7.66 -5.03 -32.71
CA LEU A 451 8.23 -6.35 -33.05
C LEU A 451 8.20 -7.32 -31.87
N MET A 452 8.47 -6.83 -30.67
CA MET A 452 8.41 -7.67 -29.46
C MET A 452 6.98 -8.15 -29.18
N ILE A 453 5.98 -7.27 -29.34
CA ILE A 453 4.56 -7.61 -29.16
C ILE A 453 4.08 -8.58 -30.25
N ASN A 454 4.44 -8.33 -31.50
CA ASN A 454 4.08 -9.19 -32.64
C ASN A 454 4.71 -10.58 -32.53
N ASP A 455 5.96 -10.66 -32.08
CA ASP A 455 6.62 -11.95 -31.84
C ASP A 455 5.94 -12.71 -30.68
N LEU A 456 5.55 -12.00 -29.62
CA LEU A 456 4.76 -12.60 -28.53
C LEU A 456 3.40 -13.14 -29.06
N ASN A 457 2.67 -12.32 -29.83
CA ASN A 457 1.39 -12.73 -30.44
C ASN A 457 1.52 -13.98 -31.32
N ALA A 458 2.54 -14.01 -32.21
CA ALA A 458 2.79 -15.15 -33.09
C ALA A 458 3.08 -16.45 -32.35
N ASN A 459 3.57 -16.38 -31.12
CA ASN A 459 3.95 -17.53 -30.29
C ASN A 459 2.93 -17.86 -29.18
N LEU A 460 1.71 -17.28 -29.18
CA LEU A 460 0.68 -17.54 -28.17
C LEU A 460 -0.03 -18.90 -28.31
N ASN A 461 0.19 -19.66 -29.40
CA ASN A 461 -0.34 -21.01 -29.57
C ASN A 461 0.48 -22.01 -28.75
N ILE A 462 0.32 -21.97 -27.44
CA ILE A 462 1.10 -22.73 -26.46
C ILE A 462 0.33 -23.97 -26.04
N VAL A 463 0.99 -25.12 -26.04
CA VAL A 463 0.37 -26.41 -25.71
C VAL A 463 0.74 -26.92 -24.31
N ASP A 464 1.87 -26.49 -23.76
CA ASP A 464 2.34 -26.92 -22.43
C ASP A 464 3.04 -25.78 -21.65
N GLU A 465 3.22 -26.02 -20.34
CA GLU A 465 3.82 -25.07 -19.40
C GLU A 465 5.29 -24.74 -19.73
N LYS A 466 6.02 -25.70 -20.32
CA LYS A 466 7.41 -25.48 -20.68
C LYS A 466 7.56 -24.49 -21.82
N GLN A 467 6.69 -24.57 -22.82
CA GLN A 467 6.65 -23.60 -23.93
C GLN A 467 6.28 -22.21 -23.40
N PHE A 468 5.29 -22.13 -22.51
CA PHE A 468 4.94 -20.86 -21.85
C PHE A 468 6.10 -20.28 -21.07
N SER A 469 6.75 -21.10 -20.23
CA SER A 469 7.94 -20.67 -19.48
C SER A 469 9.04 -20.13 -20.40
N ALA A 470 9.36 -20.87 -21.45
CA ALA A 470 10.38 -20.46 -22.43
C ALA A 470 10.03 -19.15 -23.14
N LEU A 471 8.73 -18.95 -23.47
CA LEU A 471 8.26 -17.72 -24.09
C LEU A 471 8.44 -16.52 -23.15
N VAL A 472 8.05 -16.65 -21.87
CA VAL A 472 8.25 -15.58 -20.86
C VAL A 472 9.74 -15.26 -20.72
N ASP A 473 10.58 -16.29 -20.59
CA ASP A 473 12.04 -16.11 -20.47
C ASP A 473 12.62 -15.38 -21.67
N SER A 474 12.21 -15.72 -22.90
CA SER A 474 12.66 -15.06 -24.12
C SER A 474 12.32 -13.56 -24.13
N LYS A 475 11.16 -13.14 -23.56
CA LYS A 475 10.78 -11.74 -23.46
C LYS A 475 11.63 -10.99 -22.42
N ILE A 476 11.89 -11.62 -21.30
CA ILE A 476 12.80 -11.05 -20.28
C ILE A 476 14.21 -10.88 -20.85
N GLU A 477 14.73 -11.88 -21.57
CA GLU A 477 16.03 -11.80 -22.24
C GLU A 477 16.08 -10.68 -23.29
N SER A 478 15.00 -10.49 -24.07
CA SER A 478 14.92 -9.44 -25.08
C SER A 478 14.96 -8.01 -24.50
N ILE A 479 14.51 -7.84 -23.27
CA ILE A 479 14.60 -6.58 -22.52
C ILE A 479 15.96 -6.46 -21.80
N SER A 480 16.53 -7.55 -21.33
CA SER A 480 17.74 -7.74 -20.51
C SER A 480 17.48 -7.57 -19.01
N TYR A 481 17.87 -8.60 -18.25
CA TYR A 481 17.85 -8.57 -16.78
C TYR A 481 18.67 -7.39 -16.21
N GLU A 482 19.83 -7.08 -16.81
CA GLU A 482 20.72 -6.00 -16.36
C GLU A 482 20.02 -4.64 -16.38
N LYS A 483 19.10 -4.42 -17.34
CA LYS A 483 18.31 -3.18 -17.42
C LYS A 483 17.30 -3.12 -16.28
N PHE A 484 16.62 -4.22 -15.96
CA PHE A 484 15.76 -4.30 -14.80
C PHE A 484 16.53 -4.06 -13.50
N ALA A 485 17.64 -4.73 -13.29
CA ALA A 485 18.48 -4.58 -12.12
C ALA A 485 19.10 -3.16 -11.98
N SER A 486 19.35 -2.50 -13.10
CA SER A 486 19.83 -1.12 -13.14
C SER A 486 18.76 -0.11 -12.74
N LYS A 487 17.54 -0.30 -13.20
CA LYS A 487 16.39 0.59 -12.94
C LYS A 487 15.77 0.34 -11.58
N PHE A 488 15.50 -0.92 -11.26
CA PHE A 488 14.77 -1.35 -10.07
C PHE A 488 15.73 -2.03 -9.10
N GLN A 489 16.02 -1.36 -8.01
CA GLN A 489 17.03 -1.79 -7.04
C GLN A 489 16.71 -3.15 -6.38
N GLN A 490 15.41 -3.48 -6.20
CA GLN A 490 14.98 -4.78 -5.67
C GLN A 490 15.38 -5.95 -6.58
N TYR A 491 15.53 -5.72 -7.88
CA TYR A 491 15.90 -6.76 -8.85
C TYR A 491 17.41 -6.97 -8.99
N LYS A 492 18.24 -6.32 -8.18
CA LYS A 492 19.67 -6.66 -8.06
C LYS A 492 19.87 -8.07 -7.51
N SER A 493 18.97 -8.55 -6.66
CA SER A 493 18.90 -9.95 -6.29
C SER A 493 18.27 -10.73 -7.43
N LYS A 494 19.10 -11.51 -8.14
CA LYS A 494 18.62 -12.34 -9.24
C LYS A 494 17.65 -13.42 -8.75
N ASP A 495 17.92 -14.02 -7.60
CA ASP A 495 17.07 -15.04 -7.00
C ASP A 495 15.66 -14.50 -6.71
N TYR A 496 15.56 -13.25 -6.22
CA TYR A 496 14.27 -12.59 -6.00
C TYR A 496 13.53 -12.33 -7.32
N PHE A 497 14.24 -11.84 -8.32
CA PHE A 497 13.68 -11.60 -9.65
C PHE A 497 13.15 -12.89 -10.28
N ASP A 498 13.96 -13.95 -10.25
CA ASP A 498 13.62 -15.26 -10.81
C ASP A 498 12.39 -15.87 -10.07
N ASP A 499 12.32 -15.75 -8.73
CA ASP A 499 11.16 -16.19 -7.93
C ASP A 499 9.86 -15.48 -8.33
N LEU A 500 9.91 -14.16 -8.57
CA LEU A 500 8.74 -13.39 -9.04
C LEU A 500 8.27 -13.88 -10.42
N VAL A 501 9.20 -14.06 -11.34
CA VAL A 501 8.92 -14.55 -12.70
C VAL A 501 8.33 -15.96 -12.66
N ASP A 502 8.88 -16.84 -11.83
CA ASP A 502 8.37 -18.21 -11.68
C ASP A 502 6.98 -18.25 -11.04
N LYS A 503 6.69 -17.37 -10.07
CA LYS A 503 5.34 -17.20 -9.52
C LYS A 503 4.36 -16.74 -10.58
N PHE A 504 4.74 -15.77 -11.42
CA PHE A 504 3.94 -15.31 -12.54
C PHE A 504 3.63 -16.45 -13.52
N LYS A 505 4.68 -17.16 -13.97
CA LYS A 505 4.53 -18.28 -14.91
C LYS A 505 3.52 -19.32 -14.41
N ARG A 506 3.71 -19.80 -13.17
CA ARG A 506 2.82 -20.80 -12.56
C ARG A 506 1.37 -20.30 -12.45
N SER A 507 1.19 -19.08 -11.93
CA SER A 507 -0.15 -18.53 -11.68
C SER A 507 -0.90 -18.27 -12.99
N VAL A 508 -0.27 -17.68 -13.99
CA VAL A 508 -0.90 -17.39 -15.28
C VAL A 508 -1.15 -18.67 -16.06
N TRP A 509 -0.24 -19.65 -16.00
CA TRP A 509 -0.43 -20.95 -16.67
C TRP A 509 -1.65 -21.71 -16.14
N ILE A 510 -1.86 -21.73 -14.82
CA ILE A 510 -3.06 -22.34 -14.21
C ILE A 510 -4.31 -21.70 -14.79
N GLU A 511 -4.39 -20.36 -14.82
CA GLU A 511 -5.55 -19.64 -15.34
C GLU A 511 -5.75 -19.87 -16.86
N TYR A 512 -4.68 -19.90 -17.64
CA TYR A 512 -4.77 -20.20 -19.07
C TYR A 512 -5.23 -21.63 -19.33
N ASN A 513 -4.75 -22.58 -18.53
CA ASN A 513 -5.14 -23.99 -18.71
C ASN A 513 -6.62 -24.22 -18.44
N GLU A 514 -7.23 -23.43 -17.55
CA GLU A 514 -8.68 -23.43 -17.29
C GLU A 514 -9.48 -22.73 -18.41
N THR A 515 -9.01 -21.57 -18.84
CA THR A 515 -9.79 -20.70 -19.74
C THR A 515 -9.52 -20.91 -21.21
N LYS A 516 -8.32 -21.39 -21.59
CA LYS A 516 -7.78 -21.44 -22.96
C LYS A 516 -7.88 -20.10 -23.72
N ASP A 517 -7.85 -19.01 -22.95
CA ASP A 517 -7.98 -17.62 -23.44
C ASP A 517 -7.01 -16.75 -22.64
N TRP A 518 -6.04 -16.14 -23.30
CA TRP A 518 -5.00 -15.35 -22.63
C TRP A 518 -5.57 -14.12 -21.94
N ILE A 519 -6.54 -13.42 -22.52
CA ILE A 519 -7.14 -12.24 -21.88
C ILE A 519 -7.87 -12.64 -20.61
N LYS A 520 -8.66 -13.71 -20.67
CA LYS A 520 -9.34 -14.23 -19.47
C LYS A 520 -8.35 -14.73 -18.42
N ALA A 521 -7.28 -15.39 -18.85
CA ALA A 521 -6.25 -15.87 -17.93
C ALA A 521 -5.56 -14.70 -17.19
N ILE A 522 -5.20 -13.66 -17.90
CA ILE A 522 -4.61 -12.45 -17.30
C ILE A 522 -5.62 -11.72 -16.41
N ASP A 523 -6.88 -11.55 -16.84
CA ASP A 523 -7.92 -10.93 -16.02
C ASP A 523 -8.22 -11.74 -14.75
N ASN A 524 -8.17 -13.06 -14.80
CA ASN A 524 -8.27 -13.93 -13.63
C ASN A 524 -7.04 -13.80 -12.73
N PHE A 525 -5.84 -13.78 -13.31
CA PHE A 525 -4.61 -13.54 -12.56
C PHE A 525 -4.62 -12.20 -11.83
N GLU A 526 -5.20 -11.16 -12.40
CA GLU A 526 -5.41 -9.87 -11.73
C GLU A 526 -6.59 -9.84 -10.76
N GLY A 527 -7.39 -10.90 -10.68
CA GLY A 527 -8.53 -11.01 -9.76
C GLY A 527 -9.80 -10.31 -10.23
N LYS A 528 -9.90 -9.92 -11.51
CA LYS A 528 -11.09 -9.23 -12.03
C LYS A 528 -12.34 -10.11 -11.99
N ASN A 529 -12.16 -11.43 -12.06
CA ASN A 529 -13.24 -12.43 -12.11
C ASN A 529 -13.26 -13.33 -10.86
N SER A 530 -12.80 -12.84 -9.73
CA SER A 530 -12.83 -13.58 -8.46
C SER A 530 -13.23 -12.69 -7.29
N ILE A 531 -13.77 -13.30 -6.25
CA ILE A 531 -14.01 -12.65 -4.96
C ILE A 531 -12.68 -12.60 -4.20
N PRO A 532 -12.17 -11.41 -3.86
CA PRO A 532 -10.99 -11.29 -3.04
C PRO A 532 -11.29 -11.69 -1.58
N ILE A 533 -10.41 -12.53 -1.04
CA ILE A 533 -10.39 -12.88 0.38
C ILE A 533 -9.09 -12.35 0.97
N MET A 534 -9.18 -11.59 2.05
CA MET A 534 -8.00 -10.97 2.64
C MET A 534 -8.18 -10.63 4.11
N THR A 535 -7.06 -10.32 4.76
CA THR A 535 -7.11 -9.78 6.12
C THR A 535 -7.50 -8.29 6.11
N ILE A 536 -8.00 -7.80 7.25
CA ILE A 536 -8.29 -6.37 7.45
C ILE A 536 -7.08 -5.50 7.08
N HIS A 537 -5.87 -5.88 7.48
CA HIS A 537 -4.64 -5.13 7.18
C HIS A 537 -4.36 -4.99 5.68
N LYS A 538 -4.63 -6.04 4.92
CA LYS A 538 -4.47 -6.03 3.44
C LYS A 538 -5.58 -5.23 2.75
N SER A 539 -6.75 -5.07 3.36
CA SER A 539 -7.88 -4.30 2.81
C SER A 539 -7.72 -2.77 2.96
N LYS A 540 -6.74 -2.31 3.72
CA LYS A 540 -6.53 -0.88 3.96
C LYS A 540 -6.21 -0.13 2.66
N GLY A 541 -6.98 0.91 2.35
CA GLY A 541 -6.94 1.65 1.08
C GLY A 541 -7.93 1.14 0.03
N LEU A 542 -8.44 -0.09 0.17
CA LEU A 542 -9.42 -0.68 -0.75
C LEU A 542 -10.86 -0.36 -0.32
N GLU A 543 -11.82 -0.62 -1.23
CA GLU A 543 -13.26 -0.43 -0.97
C GLU A 543 -14.09 -1.36 -1.86
N TYR A 544 -15.16 -1.89 -1.30
CA TYR A 544 -16.01 -2.88 -1.94
C TYR A 544 -17.49 -2.48 -1.84
N ASP A 545 -18.32 -2.95 -2.74
CA ASP A 545 -19.77 -2.75 -2.67
C ASP A 545 -20.33 -3.49 -1.45
N THR A 546 -19.97 -4.77 -1.34
CA THR A 546 -20.40 -5.67 -0.27
C THR A 546 -19.22 -6.33 0.42
N ILE A 547 -19.27 -6.40 1.75
CA ILE A 547 -18.28 -7.08 2.58
C ILE A 547 -18.92 -8.15 3.44
N PHE A 548 -18.31 -9.32 3.45
CA PHE A 548 -18.56 -10.37 4.43
C PHE A 548 -17.36 -10.43 5.38
N PHE A 549 -17.57 -10.00 6.62
CA PHE A 549 -16.56 -10.12 7.67
C PHE A 549 -16.77 -11.43 8.41
N VAL A 550 -15.91 -12.40 8.15
CA VAL A 550 -16.02 -13.77 8.66
C VAL A 550 -15.23 -13.94 9.93
N GLY A 551 -15.87 -14.51 10.95
CA GLY A 551 -15.25 -14.88 12.22
C GLY A 551 -15.12 -13.69 13.19
N LEU A 552 -16.24 -13.04 13.54
CA LEU A 552 -16.28 -12.09 14.65
C LEU A 552 -16.26 -12.86 15.98
N GLU A 553 -15.10 -13.42 16.34
CA GLU A 553 -14.88 -14.40 17.39
C GLU A 553 -13.66 -14.05 18.24
N ASP A 554 -13.64 -14.47 19.50
CA ASP A 554 -12.50 -14.26 20.41
C ASP A 554 -11.21 -14.88 19.89
N SER A 555 -11.30 -16.03 19.19
CA SER A 555 -10.13 -16.68 18.58
C SER A 555 -9.48 -15.85 17.46
N ALA A 556 -10.26 -15.06 16.73
CA ALA A 556 -9.76 -14.13 15.72
C ALA A 556 -9.12 -12.90 16.37
N PHE A 557 -9.63 -12.47 17.52
CA PHE A 557 -9.17 -11.33 18.30
C PHE A 557 -8.46 -11.76 19.60
N TRP A 558 -7.69 -12.85 19.55
CA TRP A 558 -7.06 -13.52 20.69
C TRP A 558 -6.22 -12.60 21.59
N ASN A 559 -5.71 -11.49 21.05
CA ASN A 559 -4.88 -10.53 21.78
C ASN A 559 -5.65 -9.26 22.20
N PHE A 560 -6.97 -9.24 22.05
CA PHE A 560 -7.80 -8.06 22.30
C PHE A 560 -7.57 -7.44 23.68
N LYS A 561 -7.40 -8.27 24.74
CA LYS A 561 -7.16 -7.78 26.11
C LYS A 561 -5.86 -6.97 26.25
N ASN A 562 -4.85 -7.27 25.45
CA ASN A 562 -3.54 -6.59 25.50
C ASN A 562 -3.45 -5.41 24.51
N GLN A 563 -4.23 -5.42 23.44
CA GLN A 563 -4.20 -4.40 22.39
C GLN A 563 -5.61 -3.93 21.96
N PRO A 564 -6.51 -3.56 22.90
CA PRO A 564 -7.91 -3.27 22.58
C PRO A 564 -8.06 -2.11 21.60
N HIS A 565 -7.24 -1.08 21.71
CA HIS A 565 -7.30 0.08 20.81
C HIS A 565 -6.97 -0.30 19.36
N GLU A 566 -5.92 -1.11 19.13
CA GLU A 566 -5.52 -1.53 17.79
C GLU A 566 -6.59 -2.42 17.14
N ASP A 567 -7.17 -3.33 17.92
CA ASP A 567 -8.24 -4.21 17.44
C ASP A 567 -9.54 -3.46 17.16
N ARG A 568 -9.87 -2.43 17.96
CA ARG A 568 -10.97 -1.49 17.66
C ARG A 568 -10.73 -0.73 16.35
N CYS A 569 -9.51 -0.22 16.15
CA CYS A 569 -9.13 0.43 14.89
C CYS A 569 -9.22 -0.55 13.71
N ALA A 570 -8.80 -1.80 13.89
CA ALA A 570 -8.92 -2.83 12.86
C ALA A 570 -10.38 -3.13 12.51
N PHE A 571 -11.25 -3.29 13.50
CA PHE A 571 -12.68 -3.46 13.30
C PHE A 571 -13.29 -2.25 12.56
N PHE A 572 -12.93 -1.03 12.95
CA PHE A 572 -13.34 0.20 12.28
C PHE A 572 -12.86 0.25 10.81
N VAL A 573 -11.63 -0.20 10.54
CA VAL A 573 -11.14 -0.33 9.16
C VAL A 573 -12.04 -1.26 8.36
N ALA A 574 -12.36 -2.46 8.88
CA ALA A 574 -13.23 -3.41 8.19
C ALA A 574 -14.61 -2.80 7.87
N LEU A 575 -15.23 -2.19 8.87
CA LEU A 575 -16.52 -1.52 8.74
C LEU A 575 -16.50 -0.41 7.67
N SER A 576 -15.40 0.32 7.58
CA SER A 576 -15.23 1.44 6.63
C SER A 576 -14.89 1.03 5.19
N ARG A 577 -14.73 -0.28 4.90
CA ARG A 577 -14.46 -0.76 3.53
C ARG A 577 -15.73 -0.92 2.70
N ALA A 578 -16.91 -1.08 3.34
CA ALA A 578 -18.17 -1.33 2.68
C ALA A 578 -18.78 -0.04 2.10
N LYS A 579 -19.32 -0.13 0.87
CA LYS A 579 -20.10 0.94 0.26
C LYS A 579 -21.58 0.82 0.56
N ARG A 580 -22.17 -0.36 0.34
CA ARG A 580 -23.61 -0.60 0.43
C ARG A 580 -24.00 -1.61 1.48
N ARG A 581 -23.17 -2.65 1.67
CA ARG A 581 -23.55 -3.75 2.54
C ARG A 581 -22.36 -4.33 3.30
N ILE A 582 -22.61 -4.67 4.57
CA ILE A 582 -21.69 -5.44 5.40
C ILE A 582 -22.43 -6.55 6.16
N ASP A 583 -21.90 -7.76 6.10
CA ASP A 583 -22.34 -8.91 6.87
C ASP A 583 -21.24 -9.34 7.83
N PHE A 584 -21.53 -9.42 9.11
CA PHE A 584 -20.67 -9.98 10.14
C PHE A 584 -21.12 -11.39 10.46
N THR A 585 -20.17 -12.32 10.69
CA THR A 585 -20.52 -13.68 11.04
C THR A 585 -19.87 -14.14 12.34
N PHE A 586 -20.58 -15.00 13.05
CA PHE A 586 -20.09 -15.76 14.19
C PHE A 586 -20.51 -17.21 14.02
N SER A 587 -19.59 -18.14 14.29
CA SER A 587 -19.88 -19.59 14.29
C SER A 587 -19.54 -20.18 15.65
N SER A 588 -20.49 -20.82 16.30
CA SER A 588 -20.29 -21.44 17.62
C SER A 588 -19.23 -22.54 17.60
N ASN A 589 -19.08 -23.20 16.47
CA ASN A 589 -18.10 -24.28 16.28
C ASN A 589 -17.25 -24.05 15.01
N ARG A 590 -15.95 -23.78 15.22
CA ARG A 590 -14.95 -23.61 14.18
C ARG A 590 -13.60 -24.12 14.65
N PRO A 591 -12.84 -24.88 13.84
CA PRO A 591 -11.50 -25.35 14.20
C PRO A 591 -10.49 -24.20 14.10
N ALA A 592 -10.55 -23.27 15.06
CA ALA A 592 -9.67 -22.10 15.15
C ALA A 592 -9.07 -21.99 16.56
N GLY A 593 -7.74 -21.82 16.65
CA GLY A 593 -7.04 -21.71 17.93
C GLY A 593 -6.96 -23.02 18.74
N PHE A 594 -7.13 -22.91 20.06
CA PHE A 594 -7.00 -24.03 20.99
C PHE A 594 -8.31 -24.80 21.22
N SER A 595 -9.42 -24.27 20.78
CA SER A 595 -10.76 -24.87 20.94
C SER A 595 -11.58 -24.71 19.67
N ASN A 596 -12.37 -25.73 19.36
CA ASN A 596 -13.36 -25.64 18.28
C ASN A 596 -14.58 -24.81 18.72
N LEU A 597 -14.89 -24.78 20.03
CA LEU A 597 -15.98 -23.98 20.54
C LEU A 597 -15.56 -22.51 20.60
N GLN A 598 -16.26 -21.66 19.88
CA GLN A 598 -15.98 -20.25 19.79
C GLN A 598 -16.84 -19.43 20.77
N LYS A 599 -16.31 -18.29 21.19
CA LYS A 599 -16.96 -17.30 22.05
C LYS A 599 -16.72 -15.91 21.51
N HIS A 600 -17.43 -14.94 22.05
CA HIS A 600 -17.24 -13.51 21.75
C HIS A 600 -17.19 -12.64 23.03
N ASP A 601 -16.95 -13.27 24.19
CA ASP A 601 -16.95 -12.59 25.49
C ASP A 601 -15.92 -11.45 25.56
N CYS A 602 -14.73 -11.63 24.96
CA CYS A 602 -13.66 -10.63 24.97
C CYS A 602 -13.96 -9.43 24.05
N ILE A 603 -14.71 -9.65 22.98
CA ILE A 603 -15.07 -8.64 21.97
C ILE A 603 -16.55 -8.25 22.04
N ASN A 604 -17.21 -8.50 23.18
CA ASN A 604 -18.65 -8.23 23.35
C ASN A 604 -19.04 -6.78 23.03
N GLU A 605 -18.13 -5.85 23.22
CA GLU A 605 -18.36 -4.44 22.87
C GLU A 605 -18.70 -4.21 21.38
N PHE A 606 -18.28 -5.10 20.45
CA PHE A 606 -18.66 -5.00 19.04
C PHE A 606 -20.10 -5.46 18.82
N TYR A 607 -20.57 -6.42 19.62
CA TYR A 607 -21.98 -6.87 19.61
C TYR A 607 -22.91 -5.82 20.22
N GLU A 608 -22.53 -5.22 21.34
CA GLU A 608 -23.24 -4.10 21.95
C GLU A 608 -23.34 -2.91 20.99
N LEU A 609 -22.30 -2.63 20.17
CA LEU A 609 -22.34 -1.61 19.14
C LEU A 609 -23.47 -1.84 18.14
N PHE A 610 -23.71 -3.11 17.77
CA PHE A 610 -24.77 -3.46 16.82
C PHE A 610 -26.17 -3.27 17.43
N GLU A 611 -26.32 -3.55 18.71
CA GLU A 611 -27.57 -3.33 19.45
C GLU A 611 -27.85 -1.84 19.62
N ASP A 612 -26.84 -1.03 19.96
CA ASP A 612 -26.97 0.42 20.14
C ASP A 612 -27.41 1.17 18.85
N THR A 613 -27.07 0.64 17.68
CA THR A 613 -27.40 1.32 16.42
C THR A 613 -28.78 0.97 15.87
N GLU A 614 -29.40 -0.13 16.32
CA GLU A 614 -30.68 -0.67 15.81
C GLU A 614 -30.71 -0.90 14.28
N ILE A 615 -29.57 -0.73 13.59
CA ILE A 615 -29.44 -0.83 12.13
C ILE A 615 -29.08 -2.25 11.71
N VAL A 616 -28.30 -2.94 12.55
CA VAL A 616 -27.76 -4.26 12.22
C VAL A 616 -28.83 -5.33 12.47
N LYS A 617 -29.21 -6.04 11.41
CA LYS A 617 -30.21 -7.11 11.49
C LYS A 617 -29.54 -8.41 11.95
N LYS A 618 -29.95 -8.91 13.11
CA LYS A 618 -29.49 -10.20 13.64
C LYS A 618 -30.29 -11.34 13.00
N ILE A 619 -29.59 -12.37 12.52
CA ILE A 619 -30.18 -13.57 11.91
C ILE A 619 -29.47 -14.79 12.52
N GLU A 620 -30.26 -15.78 12.99
CA GLU A 620 -29.73 -17.03 13.56
C GLU A 620 -30.04 -18.20 12.61
N TYR A 621 -29.07 -19.10 12.41
CA TYR A 621 -29.17 -20.24 11.51
C TYR A 621 -28.82 -21.55 12.22
#